data_b60978986581ea12d6601531bdefe7d9
#
_entry.id   b60978986581ea12d6601531bdefe7d9
#
_cell.length_a   1.000
_cell.length_b   1.000
_cell.length_c   1.000
_cell.angle_alpha   90.00
_cell.angle_beta   90.00
_cell.angle_gamma   90.00
#
_symmetry.space_group_name_H-M   'P 1'
#
loop_
_entity.id
_entity.type
_entity.pdbx_description
1 polymer ?
#
loop_
_entity_poly.entity_id
_entity_poly.type
_entity_poly.pdbx_seq_one_letter_code
_entity_poly.pdbx_strand_id
1 'polypeptide(L)'
;NSMSTVRYCKCHFQNGESEHWGILDRKAFAQKGASPHFAPDTPLLPKHLLLELNFDWEEEQVWGNTTYDLKVNGHDVKEIAFDAANLDIEKVMLGRRSLAFENTGDQVIISLGKPLKYGGIVQVKIFHSVARPPAGIYFTKPDEEYPDRFKTVWTQGQDEDSKYYFPCFD
;
A
#
# COMPACT_ATOMS: atom_id res chain seq x y z
N ASN A 1 -8.55 -36.01 23.26
CA ASN A 1 -9.08 -35.14 22.19
C ASN A 1 -9.10 -33.71 22.71
N SER A 2 -7.96 -33.02 22.57
CA SER A 2 -7.81 -31.62 22.95
C SER A 2 -8.15 -30.78 21.72
N MET A 3 -9.31 -30.14 21.71
CA MET A 3 -9.64 -29.09 20.77
C MET A 3 -8.84 -27.86 21.13
N SER A 4 -7.87 -27.52 20.31
CA SER A 4 -7.18 -26.24 20.39
C SER A 4 -8.11 -25.13 19.93
N THR A 5 -8.63 -24.38 20.88
CA THR A 5 -9.43 -23.19 20.60
C THR A 5 -8.52 -22.10 20.03
N VAL A 6 -8.61 -21.85 18.75
CA VAL A 6 -7.97 -20.69 18.13
C VAL A 6 -8.69 -19.44 18.66
N ARG A 7 -7.99 -18.67 19.49
CA ARG A 7 -8.52 -17.40 20.01
C ARG A 7 -8.26 -16.30 18.98
N TYR A 8 -9.31 -15.91 18.30
CA TYR A 8 -9.27 -14.70 17.48
C TYR A 8 -9.17 -13.48 18.38
N CYS A 9 -8.34 -12.52 17.98
CA CYS A 9 -8.39 -11.19 18.56
C CYS A 9 -9.75 -10.60 18.24
N LYS A 10 -10.65 -10.52 19.21
CA LYS A 10 -11.97 -9.89 19.05
C LYS A 10 -11.80 -8.38 19.04
N CYS A 11 -11.40 -7.82 17.93
CA CYS A 11 -11.54 -6.39 17.67
C CYS A 11 -12.95 -6.04 17.18
N HIS A 12 -13.92 -6.94 17.32
CA HIS A 12 -15.31 -6.71 16.95
C HIS A 12 -16.13 -6.46 18.21
N PHE A 13 -16.51 -5.22 18.42
CA PHE A 13 -17.62 -4.87 19.28
C PHE A 13 -18.91 -5.29 18.57
N GLN A 14 -19.46 -6.43 18.93
CA GLN A 14 -20.84 -6.75 18.66
C GLN A 14 -21.66 -6.42 19.90
N ASN A 15 -22.62 -5.51 19.69
CA ASN A 15 -23.78 -5.28 20.57
C ASN A 15 -23.49 -4.98 22.04
N GLY A 16 -22.75 -3.90 22.34
CA GLY A 16 -22.90 -3.18 23.61
C GLY A 16 -22.66 -3.94 24.92
N GLU A 17 -22.43 -5.21 24.89
CA GLU A 17 -22.06 -5.99 26.06
C GLU A 17 -20.54 -6.26 26.00
N SER A 18 -19.81 -5.46 26.76
CA SER A 18 -18.45 -5.76 27.11
C SER A 18 -18.46 -7.00 28.00
N GLU A 19 -18.33 -8.20 27.40
CA GLU A 19 -17.78 -9.26 28.21
C GLU A 19 -16.44 -8.77 28.73
N HIS A 20 -16.37 -8.60 30.02
CA HIS A 20 -15.16 -8.32 30.78
C HIS A 20 -14.18 -9.48 30.60
N TRP A 21 -13.59 -9.58 29.45
CA TRP A 21 -12.24 -10.06 29.34
C TRP A 21 -11.43 -9.01 30.08
N GLY A 22 -11.07 -9.38 31.32
CA GLY A 22 -10.27 -8.47 32.11
C GLY A 22 -9.38 -7.70 31.19
N ILE A 23 -9.74 -6.48 30.98
CA ILE A 23 -8.78 -5.47 30.60
C ILE A 23 -7.87 -5.50 31.82
N LEU A 24 -7.06 -6.56 31.86
CA LEU A 24 -5.81 -6.49 32.54
C LEU A 24 -5.25 -5.20 32.01
N ASP A 25 -5.24 -4.23 32.87
CA ASP A 25 -4.62 -2.96 32.74
C ASP A 25 -3.50 -3.04 31.68
N ARG A 26 -3.91 -3.02 30.41
CA ARG A 26 -2.99 -3.00 29.28
C ARG A 26 -2.41 -1.64 29.41
N LYS A 27 -1.30 -1.53 30.14
CA LYS A 27 -0.49 -0.34 30.16
C LYS A 27 -0.40 0.10 28.74
N ALA A 28 -1.10 1.18 28.41
CA ALA A 28 -1.04 1.76 27.09
C ALA A 28 0.44 1.93 26.78
N PHE A 29 0.89 1.46 25.62
CA PHE A 29 2.27 1.66 25.18
C PHE A 29 2.56 3.17 25.01
N ALA A 30 1.51 3.98 24.94
CA ALA A 30 1.60 5.42 24.88
C ALA A 30 2.14 5.98 26.20
N GLN A 31 3.12 6.85 26.11
CA GLN A 31 3.60 7.62 27.24
C GLN A 31 2.48 8.50 27.83
N LYS A 32 2.54 8.77 29.14
CA LYS A 32 1.57 9.65 29.80
C LYS A 32 1.56 11.01 29.12
N GLY A 33 0.39 11.39 28.58
CA GLY A 33 0.20 12.65 27.84
C GLY A 33 0.31 12.51 26.31
N ALA A 34 0.55 11.30 25.79
CA ALA A 34 0.48 11.06 24.35
C ALA A 34 -0.97 11.24 23.86
N SER A 35 -1.13 12.01 22.78
CA SER A 35 -2.42 12.12 22.10
C SER A 35 -2.83 10.80 21.49
N PRO A 36 -4.13 10.42 21.52
CA PRO A 36 -4.60 9.26 20.79
C PRO A 36 -4.29 9.39 19.28
N HIS A 37 -3.58 8.43 18.72
CA HIS A 37 -3.41 8.31 17.28
C HIS A 37 -4.48 7.38 16.74
N PHE A 38 -5.36 7.93 15.93
CA PHE A 38 -6.31 7.16 15.14
C PHE A 38 -5.82 7.12 13.69
N ALA A 39 -6.04 5.99 13.04
CA ALA A 39 -5.86 5.94 11.61
C ALA A 39 -6.73 7.02 10.95
N PRO A 40 -6.21 7.83 10.02
CA PRO A 40 -7.00 8.84 9.34
C PRO A 40 -8.18 8.19 8.61
N ASP A 41 -9.32 8.87 8.61
CA ASP A 41 -10.48 8.45 7.81
C ASP A 41 -10.08 8.53 6.34
N THR A 42 -9.81 7.38 5.74
CA THR A 42 -9.46 7.30 4.33
C THR A 42 -10.73 7.32 3.48
N PRO A 43 -10.87 8.29 2.56
CA PRO A 43 -12.04 8.37 1.69
C PRO A 43 -12.12 7.20 0.69
N LEU A 44 -11.04 6.45 0.55
CA LEU A 44 -10.91 5.29 -0.32
C LEU A 44 -10.34 4.12 0.48
N LEU A 45 -10.97 2.96 0.37
CA LEU A 45 -10.56 1.75 1.04
C LEU A 45 -10.08 0.72 0.02
N PRO A 46 -8.80 0.36 -0.01
CA PRO A 46 -8.28 -0.70 -0.87
C PRO A 46 -8.98 -2.03 -0.56
N LYS A 47 -9.47 -2.70 -1.60
CA LYS A 47 -10.10 -4.02 -1.53
C LYS A 47 -9.26 -5.10 -2.16
N HIS A 48 -8.57 -4.75 -3.23
CA HIS A 48 -7.70 -5.64 -3.95
C HIS A 48 -6.54 -4.86 -4.55
N LEU A 49 -5.37 -5.48 -4.56
CA LEU A 49 -4.15 -4.99 -5.17
C LEU A 49 -3.61 -6.07 -6.10
N LEU A 50 -3.35 -5.71 -7.34
CA LEU A 50 -2.63 -6.53 -8.31
C LEU A 50 -1.37 -5.79 -8.75
N LEU A 51 -0.22 -6.44 -8.57
CA LEU A 51 1.07 -5.97 -9.07
C LEU A 51 1.49 -6.84 -10.27
N GLU A 52 1.75 -6.21 -11.40
CA GLU A 52 2.32 -6.84 -12.59
C GLU A 52 3.66 -6.15 -12.87
N LEU A 53 4.75 -6.77 -12.43
CA LEU A 53 6.08 -6.19 -12.45
C LEU A 53 7.03 -7.01 -13.31
N ASN A 54 7.92 -6.33 -14.00
CA ASN A 54 9.06 -6.86 -14.73
C ASN A 54 10.35 -6.33 -14.13
N PHE A 55 11.45 -7.06 -14.31
CA PHE A 55 12.72 -6.76 -13.67
C PHE A 55 13.87 -6.85 -14.68
N ASP A 56 14.78 -5.90 -14.61
CA ASP A 56 16.12 -5.99 -15.19
C ASP A 56 17.15 -6.08 -14.06
N TRP A 57 17.90 -7.18 -13.99
CA TRP A 57 18.89 -7.42 -12.95
C TRP A 57 20.18 -6.62 -13.15
N GLU A 58 20.54 -6.30 -14.38
CA GLU A 58 21.79 -5.57 -14.66
C GLU A 58 21.62 -4.08 -14.31
N GLU A 59 20.51 -3.50 -14.73
CA GLU A 59 20.17 -2.10 -14.43
C GLU A 59 19.44 -1.92 -13.09
N GLU A 60 19.09 -3.03 -12.41
CA GLU A 60 18.30 -3.02 -11.18
C GLU A 60 17.00 -2.20 -11.35
N GLN A 61 16.35 -2.41 -12.50
CA GLN A 61 15.15 -1.70 -12.89
C GLN A 61 13.90 -2.54 -12.63
N VAL A 62 12.85 -1.87 -12.17
CA VAL A 62 11.50 -2.41 -12.01
C VAL A 62 10.56 -1.59 -12.87
N TRP A 63 9.69 -2.23 -13.65
CA TRP A 63 8.63 -1.54 -14.39
C TRP A 63 7.40 -2.41 -14.53
N GLY A 64 6.26 -1.76 -14.70
CA GLY A 64 5.00 -2.48 -14.88
C GLY A 64 3.80 -1.66 -14.48
N ASN A 65 2.88 -2.28 -13.77
CA ASN A 65 1.69 -1.58 -13.32
C ASN A 65 1.17 -2.10 -11.98
N THR A 66 0.52 -1.19 -11.29
CA THR A 66 -0.22 -1.45 -10.04
C THR A 66 -1.69 -1.19 -10.29
N THR A 67 -2.54 -2.16 -10.00
CA THR A 67 -4.00 -2.06 -10.15
C THR A 67 -4.67 -2.19 -8.79
N TYR A 68 -5.46 -1.19 -8.40
CA TYR A 68 -6.25 -1.18 -7.18
C TYR A 68 -7.74 -1.25 -7.47
N ASP A 69 -8.45 -2.09 -6.76
CA ASP A 69 -9.89 -1.97 -6.58
C ASP A 69 -10.15 -1.21 -5.28
N LEU A 70 -10.72 -0.01 -5.38
CA LEU A 70 -10.93 0.92 -4.28
C LEU A 70 -12.43 1.06 -4.00
N LYS A 71 -12.86 0.81 -2.76
CA LYS A 71 -14.19 1.16 -2.30
C LYS A 71 -14.23 2.63 -1.89
N VAL A 72 -15.19 3.37 -2.43
CA VAL A 72 -15.38 4.78 -2.12
C VAL A 72 -16.15 4.93 -0.81
N ASN A 73 -15.50 5.41 0.22
CA ASN A 73 -16.05 5.64 1.56
C ASN A 73 -16.25 7.14 1.87
N GLY A 74 -15.65 8.02 1.07
CA GLY A 74 -15.79 9.45 1.21
C GLY A 74 -16.88 10.01 0.30
N HIS A 75 -17.41 11.17 0.68
CA HIS A 75 -18.26 12.00 -0.18
C HIS A 75 -17.39 13.02 -0.92
N ASP A 76 -17.78 13.34 -2.15
CA ASP A 76 -17.13 14.37 -2.99
C ASP A 76 -15.63 14.12 -3.27
N VAL A 77 -15.22 12.85 -3.37
CA VAL A 77 -13.84 12.47 -3.65
C VAL A 77 -13.48 12.86 -5.07
N LYS A 78 -12.63 13.87 -5.24
CA LYS A 78 -12.20 14.44 -6.53
C LYS A 78 -10.77 14.12 -6.91
N GLU A 79 -9.99 13.67 -5.93
CA GLU A 79 -8.58 13.33 -6.08
C GLU A 79 -8.27 12.03 -5.38
N ILE A 80 -7.25 11.33 -5.85
CA ILE A 80 -6.67 10.15 -5.22
C ILE A 80 -5.17 10.39 -5.14
N ALA A 81 -4.60 10.28 -3.94
CA ALA A 81 -3.16 10.33 -3.74
C ALA A 81 -2.64 8.94 -3.36
N PHE A 82 -1.53 8.55 -3.96
CA PHE A 82 -0.75 7.37 -3.58
C PHE A 82 0.67 7.83 -3.23
N ASP A 83 1.26 7.22 -2.23
CA ASP A 83 2.68 7.38 -1.93
C ASP A 83 3.50 6.69 -3.02
N ALA A 84 4.48 7.40 -3.58
CA ALA A 84 5.24 6.98 -4.75
C ALA A 84 6.58 7.72 -4.77
N ALA A 85 7.55 7.23 -4.02
CA ALA A 85 8.82 7.92 -3.85
C ALA A 85 9.78 7.60 -4.99
N ASN A 86 10.14 8.63 -5.75
CA ASN A 86 11.07 8.56 -6.90
C ASN A 86 10.63 7.59 -8.00
N LEU A 87 9.33 7.32 -8.12
CA LEU A 87 8.80 6.53 -9.23
C LEU A 87 8.56 7.42 -10.44
N ASP A 88 8.92 6.91 -11.62
CA ASP A 88 8.47 7.46 -12.89
C ASP A 88 7.07 6.95 -13.19
N ILE A 89 6.10 7.87 -13.23
CA ILE A 89 4.70 7.53 -13.53
C ILE A 89 4.44 7.83 -14.99
N GLU A 90 4.17 6.78 -15.77
CA GLU A 90 3.94 6.88 -17.21
C GLU A 90 2.48 7.22 -17.52
N LYS A 91 1.56 6.54 -16.85
CA LYS A 91 0.13 6.63 -17.17
C LYS A 91 -0.73 6.21 -15.98
N VAL A 92 -1.86 6.90 -15.83
CA VAL A 92 -2.89 6.52 -14.86
C VAL A 92 -4.21 6.31 -15.58
N MET A 93 -4.93 5.25 -15.21
CA MET A 93 -6.22 4.91 -15.77
C MET A 93 -7.27 4.66 -14.68
N LEU A 94 -8.49 5.13 -14.89
CA LEU A 94 -9.67 4.78 -14.12
C LEU A 94 -10.60 3.96 -15.04
N GLY A 95 -10.60 2.65 -14.85
CA GLY A 95 -11.20 1.73 -15.79
C GLY A 95 -10.55 1.86 -17.18
N ARG A 96 -11.31 2.35 -18.18
CA ARG A 96 -10.81 2.56 -19.56
C ARG A 96 -10.37 3.99 -19.85
N ARG A 97 -10.55 4.92 -18.92
CA ARG A 97 -10.27 6.34 -19.10
C ARG A 97 -8.88 6.68 -18.55
N SER A 98 -8.05 7.32 -19.36
CA SER A 98 -6.81 7.94 -18.89
C SER A 98 -7.14 9.19 -18.08
N LEU A 99 -6.42 9.37 -16.98
CA LEU A 99 -6.58 10.52 -16.07
C LEU A 99 -5.33 11.38 -16.08
N ALA A 100 -5.54 12.66 -15.81
CA ALA A 100 -4.46 13.57 -15.47
C ALA A 100 -3.96 13.28 -14.05
N PHE A 101 -2.66 13.40 -13.86
CA PHE A 101 -2.00 13.22 -12.58
C PHE A 101 -0.84 14.21 -12.44
N GLU A 102 -0.47 14.45 -11.20
CA GLU A 102 0.74 15.16 -10.83
C GLU A 102 1.66 14.17 -10.09
N ASN A 103 2.92 14.10 -10.50
CA ASN A 103 3.96 13.35 -9.81
C ASN A 103 4.85 14.35 -9.06
N THR A 104 4.76 14.36 -7.73
CA THR A 104 5.53 15.28 -6.87
C THR A 104 6.93 14.79 -6.55
N GLY A 105 7.23 13.54 -6.88
CA GLY A 105 8.46 12.83 -6.46
C GLY A 105 8.27 11.98 -5.20
N ASP A 106 7.32 12.32 -4.35
CA ASP A 106 6.94 11.54 -3.14
C ASP A 106 5.54 10.94 -3.27
N GLN A 107 4.69 11.54 -4.08
CA GLN A 107 3.31 11.11 -4.29
C GLN A 107 2.88 11.25 -5.75
N VAL A 108 1.97 10.41 -6.18
CA VAL A 108 1.19 10.60 -7.39
C VAL A 108 -0.23 11.03 -7.02
N ILE A 109 -0.63 12.23 -7.44
CA ILE A 109 -1.94 12.83 -7.17
C ILE A 109 -2.77 12.77 -8.45
N ILE A 110 -3.88 12.06 -8.41
CA ILE A 110 -4.72 11.75 -9.57
C ILE A 110 -5.98 12.59 -9.52
N SER A 111 -6.20 13.42 -10.54
CA SER A 111 -7.40 14.25 -10.67
C SER A 111 -8.52 13.48 -11.40
N LEU A 112 -9.67 13.35 -10.75
CA LEU A 112 -10.78 12.53 -11.26
C LEU A 112 -11.69 13.28 -12.23
N GLY A 113 -11.67 14.62 -12.20
CA GLY A 113 -12.53 15.49 -13.00
C GLY A 113 -13.99 15.52 -12.54
N LYS A 114 -14.50 14.44 -11.98
CA LYS A 114 -15.82 14.33 -11.35
C LYS A 114 -15.71 13.52 -10.05
N PRO A 115 -16.51 13.88 -9.02
CA PRO A 115 -16.50 13.13 -7.78
C PRO A 115 -16.89 11.68 -7.98
N LEU A 116 -16.26 10.79 -7.21
CA LEU A 116 -16.64 9.40 -7.17
C LEU A 116 -17.95 9.20 -6.40
N LYS A 117 -18.71 8.20 -6.83
CA LYS A 117 -19.97 7.86 -6.16
C LYS A 117 -19.69 7.10 -4.87
N TYR A 118 -20.20 7.62 -3.75
CA TYR A 118 -20.14 6.95 -2.45
C TYR A 118 -20.64 5.50 -2.51
N GLY A 119 -19.95 4.59 -1.84
CA GLY A 119 -20.25 3.15 -1.80
C GLY A 119 -19.89 2.39 -3.07
N GLY A 120 -19.48 3.07 -4.14
CA GLY A 120 -19.01 2.44 -5.38
C GLY A 120 -17.65 1.79 -5.23
N ILE A 121 -17.31 0.91 -6.18
CA ILE A 121 -15.96 0.38 -6.37
C ILE A 121 -15.41 0.95 -7.67
N VAL A 122 -14.19 1.43 -7.62
CA VAL A 122 -13.47 1.94 -8.79
C VAL A 122 -12.15 1.22 -8.93
N GLN A 123 -11.74 1.00 -10.18
CA GLN A 123 -10.45 0.40 -10.48
C GLN A 123 -9.50 1.48 -11.01
N VAL A 124 -8.38 1.62 -10.32
CA VAL A 124 -7.28 2.52 -10.70
C VAL A 124 -6.08 1.69 -11.10
N LYS A 125 -5.54 1.93 -12.29
CA LYS A 125 -4.33 1.29 -12.80
C LYS A 125 -3.27 2.34 -13.06
N ILE A 126 -2.08 2.14 -12.50
CA ILE A 126 -0.95 3.07 -12.57
C ILE A 126 0.22 2.34 -13.21
N PHE A 127 0.72 2.86 -14.33
CA PHE A 127 1.93 2.38 -15.00
C PHE A 127 3.12 3.16 -14.48
N HIS A 128 4.13 2.45 -14.03
CA HIS A 128 5.28 3.06 -13.37
C HIS A 128 6.57 2.29 -13.63
N SER A 129 7.69 2.96 -13.38
CA SER A 129 9.02 2.37 -13.39
C SER A 129 9.90 3.04 -12.34
N VAL A 130 10.96 2.34 -11.97
CA VAL A 130 12.03 2.87 -11.13
C VAL A 130 13.33 2.13 -11.43
N ALA A 131 14.44 2.86 -11.48
CA ALA A 131 15.78 2.29 -11.58
C ALA A 131 16.48 2.45 -10.24
N ARG A 132 17.13 1.38 -9.78
CA ARG A 132 17.91 1.32 -8.53
C ARG A 132 17.11 1.84 -7.33
N PRO A 133 15.95 1.23 -7.02
CA PRO A 133 15.15 1.64 -5.89
C PRO A 133 15.98 1.60 -4.60
N PRO A 134 15.89 2.63 -3.73
CA PRO A 134 16.76 2.72 -2.54
C PRO A 134 16.34 1.74 -1.44
N ALA A 135 15.10 1.27 -1.45
CA ALA A 135 14.52 0.37 -0.46
C ALA A 135 13.31 -0.37 -1.03
N GLY A 136 12.74 -1.28 -0.27
CA GLY A 136 11.49 -2.01 -0.55
C GLY A 136 11.65 -3.19 -1.48
N ILE A 137 12.55 -3.14 -2.45
CA ILE A 137 12.88 -4.24 -3.37
C ILE A 137 14.39 -4.31 -3.58
N TYR A 138 14.91 -5.51 -3.60
CA TYR A 138 16.35 -5.76 -3.58
C TYR A 138 16.71 -6.81 -4.62
N PHE A 139 17.81 -6.57 -5.33
CA PHE A 139 18.37 -7.45 -6.34
C PHE A 139 19.64 -8.12 -5.82
N THR A 140 19.76 -9.41 -6.04
CA THR A 140 21.01 -10.13 -5.86
C THR A 140 21.43 -10.77 -7.15
N LYS A 141 22.72 -10.71 -7.45
CA LYS A 141 23.35 -11.28 -8.64
C LYS A 141 24.74 -11.83 -8.29
N PRO A 142 25.31 -12.69 -9.11
CA PRO A 142 26.71 -13.10 -8.97
C PRO A 142 27.63 -11.90 -8.89
N ASP A 143 28.63 -11.98 -8.03
CA ASP A 143 29.71 -11.02 -7.90
C ASP A 143 31.07 -11.75 -7.79
N GLU A 144 32.16 -11.01 -7.66
CA GLU A 144 33.51 -11.59 -7.59
C GLU A 144 33.72 -12.48 -6.35
N GLU A 145 33.07 -12.15 -5.21
CA GLU A 145 33.16 -12.92 -3.97
C GLU A 145 32.25 -14.16 -4.00
N TYR A 146 31.13 -14.07 -4.70
CA TYR A 146 30.10 -15.11 -4.79
C TYR A 146 29.66 -15.37 -6.22
N PRO A 147 30.53 -15.95 -7.07
CA PRO A 147 30.27 -16.17 -8.49
C PRO A 147 29.13 -17.14 -8.77
N ASP A 148 28.82 -18.04 -7.84
CA ASP A 148 27.74 -19.03 -7.93
C ASP A 148 26.41 -18.56 -7.34
N ARG A 149 26.32 -17.28 -6.90
CA ARG A 149 25.10 -16.73 -6.34
C ARG A 149 23.98 -16.70 -7.39
N PHE A 150 22.79 -17.13 -7.03
CA PHE A 150 21.64 -17.05 -7.90
C PHE A 150 21.15 -15.60 -8.07
N LYS A 151 20.71 -15.25 -9.27
CA LYS A 151 19.95 -14.02 -9.49
C LYS A 151 18.60 -14.14 -8.80
N THR A 152 18.34 -13.31 -7.80
CA THR A 152 17.06 -13.25 -7.10
C THR A 152 16.59 -11.81 -6.93
N VAL A 153 15.29 -11.65 -6.81
CA VAL A 153 14.67 -10.41 -6.39
C VAL A 153 13.80 -10.72 -5.18
N TRP A 154 13.85 -9.88 -4.18
CA TRP A 154 13.02 -10.02 -2.97
C TRP A 154 12.55 -8.66 -2.48
N THR A 155 11.46 -8.64 -1.74
CA THR A 155 10.83 -7.41 -1.26
C THR A 155 10.75 -7.40 0.26
N GLN A 156 10.92 -6.21 0.82
CA GLN A 156 10.68 -5.89 2.23
C GLN A 156 10.01 -4.53 2.31
N GLY A 157 8.72 -4.51 2.55
CA GLY A 157 7.92 -3.28 2.59
C GLY A 157 7.74 -2.73 4.01
N GLN A 158 8.39 -3.32 5.04
CA GLN A 158 8.21 -2.87 6.41
C GLN A 158 8.79 -1.49 6.61
N ASP A 159 8.08 -0.72 7.37
CA ASP A 159 8.10 0.67 7.71
C ASP A 159 7.95 1.62 6.50
N GLU A 160 7.01 1.38 5.59
CA GLU A 160 6.68 2.28 4.48
C GLU A 160 7.64 2.21 3.28
N ASP A 161 8.39 1.11 3.10
CA ASP A 161 9.33 0.97 1.98
C ASP A 161 8.68 0.55 0.65
N SER A 162 7.39 0.22 0.66
CA SER A 162 6.65 -0.18 -0.55
C SER A 162 6.58 0.92 -1.59
N LYS A 163 6.51 2.18 -1.18
CA LYS A 163 6.46 3.37 -2.05
C LYS A 163 7.65 3.55 -2.98
N TYR A 164 8.77 2.87 -2.71
CA TYR A 164 9.98 2.95 -3.54
C TYR A 164 9.96 2.03 -4.77
N TYR A 165 8.99 1.14 -4.90
CA TYR A 165 8.90 0.27 -6.09
C TYR A 165 7.50 0.12 -6.68
N PHE A 166 6.45 0.57 -5.99
CA PHE A 166 5.11 0.74 -6.57
C PHE A 166 4.30 1.79 -5.81
N PRO A 167 3.33 2.48 -6.48
CA PRO A 167 2.43 3.40 -5.80
C PRO A 167 1.54 2.67 -4.79
N CYS A 168 1.53 3.13 -3.53
CA CYS A 168 0.80 2.49 -2.44
C CYS A 168 0.09 3.50 -1.52
N PHE A 169 -0.60 2.99 -0.53
CA PHE A 169 -1.13 3.73 0.62
C PHE A 169 -0.31 3.30 1.83
N ASP A 170 0.73 4.05 2.17
CA ASP A 170 1.58 3.85 3.35
C ASP A 170 1.12 4.70 4.54
#